data_03cf3ed66992d9a5122fa2eb58f8c748
#
_entry.id   03cf3ed66992d9a5122fa2eb58f8c748
#
_cell.length_a   1.000
_cell.length_b   1.000
_cell.length_c   1.000
_cell.angle_alpha   90.00
_cell.angle_beta   90.00
_cell.angle_gamma   90.00
#
_symmetry.space_group_name_H-M   'P 1'
#
loop_
_entity.id
_entity.type
_entity.pdbx_description
1 polymer ?
#
loop_
_entity_poly.entity_id
_entity_poly.type
_entity_poly.pdbx_seq_one_letter_code
_entity_poly.pdbx_strand_id
1 'polypeptide(L)'
;MINQQNTSNNVIQELQNQIGEKIITSFDMVAQDRSNYFAKNPYQHQRPSIESANSIVNGYAKCNGGISAAANLVPGPLGMLAVAPEIITVMRNQIAMIYDVGVAYDKQQYLNKELLAGVLISSLGTGLITPGINAIANRVIIAQGSKIIARKVSTPIFQDTARWIAGKYAQQVLKSSVSKWLPGVGATAMGLWSAYSTKQVGNKSIQIFEKEIEILDDTQSLNECSIEYTDNFLPPSDIEVNNITGERLELLKIKTLINLMKVDGSIEPEEKEYLKTIITNANLTSAEIQEIKNSLSVQRIEVDYSLIAKYPDDALGLLIDLIALAKRDGDFHITEKMYIKQVGKLMGFSEVDVAELMLSC
;
A
#
# COMPACT_ATOMS: atom_id res chain seq x y z
N MET A 1 -21.18 21.07 -1.15
CA MET A 1 -20.53 19.95 -0.44
C MET A 1 -20.95 18.57 -0.98
N ILE A 2 -22.24 18.27 -1.13
CA ILE A 2 -22.74 16.97 -1.67
C ILE A 2 -22.18 16.61 -3.07
N ASN A 3 -21.96 17.59 -3.96
CA ASN A 3 -21.43 17.34 -5.31
C ASN A 3 -19.95 16.93 -5.35
N GLN A 4 -19.12 17.34 -4.41
CA GLN A 4 -17.69 16.99 -4.40
C GLN A 4 -17.45 15.57 -3.88
N GLN A 5 -18.19 15.12 -2.89
CA GLN A 5 -18.12 13.73 -2.39
C GLN A 5 -18.58 12.73 -3.46
N ASN A 6 -19.68 13.03 -4.17
CA ASN A 6 -20.14 12.18 -5.27
C ASN A 6 -19.11 12.11 -6.41
N THR A 7 -18.41 13.20 -6.71
CA THR A 7 -17.38 13.23 -7.75
C THR A 7 -16.16 12.39 -7.33
N SER A 8 -15.72 12.49 -6.08
CA SER A 8 -14.58 11.70 -5.60
C SER A 8 -14.88 10.20 -5.57
N ASN A 9 -16.06 9.78 -5.15
CA ASN A 9 -16.45 8.38 -5.14
C ASN A 9 -16.56 7.80 -6.55
N ASN A 10 -17.08 8.55 -7.51
CA ASN A 10 -17.16 8.13 -8.90
C ASN A 10 -15.75 7.97 -9.52
N VAL A 11 -14.82 8.88 -9.21
CA VAL A 11 -13.43 8.80 -9.70
C VAL A 11 -12.71 7.59 -9.11
N ILE A 12 -12.89 7.30 -7.83
CA ILE A 12 -12.31 6.11 -7.19
C ILE A 12 -12.86 4.83 -7.85
N GLN A 13 -14.16 4.76 -8.09
CA GLN A 13 -14.78 3.59 -8.72
C GLN A 13 -14.32 3.40 -10.17
N GLU A 14 -14.19 4.48 -10.94
CA GLU A 14 -13.61 4.45 -12.29
C GLU A 14 -12.16 3.94 -12.27
N LEU A 15 -11.34 4.45 -11.35
CA LEU A 15 -9.96 4.02 -11.17
C LEU A 15 -9.87 2.53 -10.81
N GLN A 16 -10.73 2.05 -9.90
CA GLN A 16 -10.80 0.64 -9.52
C GLN A 16 -11.13 -0.26 -10.72
N ASN A 17 -12.07 0.15 -11.56
CA ASN A 17 -12.45 -0.61 -12.76
C ASN A 17 -11.31 -0.66 -13.78
N GLN A 18 -10.68 0.48 -14.08
CA GLN A 18 -9.56 0.57 -15.03
C GLN A 18 -8.35 -0.26 -14.58
N ILE A 19 -8.00 -0.19 -13.29
CA ILE A 19 -6.90 -0.96 -12.72
C ILE A 19 -7.28 -2.44 -12.68
N GLY A 20 -8.50 -2.79 -12.26
CA GLY A 20 -8.93 -4.16 -12.06
C GLY A 20 -8.77 -5.03 -13.30
N GLU A 21 -9.25 -4.57 -14.45
CA GLU A 21 -9.14 -5.30 -15.72
C GLU A 21 -7.67 -5.52 -16.15
N LYS A 22 -6.85 -4.49 -15.98
CA LYS A 22 -5.42 -4.56 -16.33
C LYS A 22 -4.64 -5.48 -15.40
N ILE A 23 -5.01 -5.54 -14.12
CA ILE A 23 -4.38 -6.44 -13.16
C ILE A 23 -4.74 -7.90 -13.42
N ILE A 24 -5.99 -8.21 -13.77
CA ILE A 24 -6.41 -9.57 -14.15
C ILE A 24 -5.50 -10.11 -15.25
N THR A 25 -5.33 -9.33 -16.32
CA THR A 25 -4.48 -9.73 -17.45
C THR A 25 -2.98 -9.77 -17.08
N SER A 26 -2.56 -8.99 -16.11
CA SER A 26 -1.16 -8.91 -15.68
C SER A 26 -0.69 -10.19 -14.99
N PHE A 27 -1.53 -10.90 -14.25
CA PHE A 27 -1.15 -12.15 -13.61
C PHE A 27 -0.75 -13.23 -14.63
N ASP A 28 -1.58 -13.47 -15.65
CA ASP A 28 -1.30 -14.45 -16.69
C ASP A 28 -0.08 -14.03 -17.54
N MET A 29 -0.04 -12.75 -17.93
CA MET A 29 1.04 -12.20 -18.76
C MET A 29 2.39 -12.29 -18.06
N VAL A 30 2.48 -11.84 -16.80
CA VAL A 30 3.72 -11.84 -16.04
C VAL A 30 4.17 -13.27 -15.73
N ALA A 31 3.25 -14.16 -15.34
CA ALA A 31 3.58 -15.56 -15.08
C ALA A 31 4.17 -16.22 -16.35
N GLN A 32 3.57 -15.97 -17.51
CA GLN A 32 4.06 -16.52 -18.78
C GLN A 32 5.40 -15.90 -19.19
N ASP A 33 5.55 -14.59 -19.10
CA ASP A 33 6.79 -13.89 -19.46
C ASP A 33 7.97 -14.36 -18.58
N ARG A 34 7.75 -14.47 -17.26
CA ARG A 34 8.79 -14.96 -16.34
C ARG A 34 9.11 -16.43 -16.56
N SER A 35 8.10 -17.28 -16.79
CA SER A 35 8.30 -18.69 -17.16
C SER A 35 9.14 -18.82 -18.42
N ASN A 36 8.81 -18.07 -19.47
CA ASN A 36 9.56 -18.05 -20.72
C ASN A 36 11.00 -17.56 -20.54
N TYR A 37 11.18 -16.53 -19.71
CA TYR A 37 12.51 -16.01 -19.38
C TYR A 37 13.39 -17.10 -18.77
N PHE A 38 12.91 -17.80 -17.72
CA PHE A 38 13.68 -18.84 -17.06
C PHE A 38 13.85 -20.11 -17.93
N ALA A 39 12.89 -20.44 -18.79
CA ALA A 39 13.02 -21.54 -19.73
C ALA A 39 14.11 -21.29 -20.79
N LYS A 40 14.23 -20.07 -21.28
CA LYS A 40 15.27 -19.67 -22.26
C LYS A 40 16.66 -19.55 -21.63
N ASN A 41 16.73 -19.48 -20.32
CA ASN A 41 17.96 -19.26 -19.58
C ASN A 41 18.19 -20.36 -18.52
N PRO A 42 18.28 -21.64 -18.89
CA PRO A 42 18.34 -22.76 -17.94
C PRO A 42 19.68 -22.89 -17.19
N TYR A 43 20.77 -22.37 -17.76
CA TYR A 43 22.16 -22.60 -17.26
C TYR A 43 22.73 -21.39 -16.51
N GLN A 44 21.92 -20.53 -15.98
CA GLN A 44 22.47 -19.27 -15.56
C GLN A 44 23.03 -19.30 -14.14
N HIS A 45 24.27 -18.81 -14.05
CA HIS A 45 24.79 -18.08 -12.89
C HIS A 45 23.87 -16.95 -12.39
N GLN A 46 22.75 -16.73 -13.07
CA GLN A 46 21.71 -15.72 -12.85
C GLN A 46 20.39 -16.33 -12.37
N ARG A 47 20.28 -17.65 -12.19
CA ARG A 47 19.09 -18.22 -11.59
C ARG A 47 19.04 -17.78 -10.12
N PRO A 48 17.95 -17.14 -9.68
CA PRO A 48 17.86 -16.67 -8.30
C PRO A 48 18.07 -17.83 -7.33
N SER A 49 18.77 -17.55 -6.24
CA SER A 49 18.94 -18.47 -5.11
C SER A 49 18.31 -17.88 -3.86
N ILE A 50 18.15 -18.69 -2.83
CA ILE A 50 17.60 -18.24 -1.53
C ILE A 50 18.40 -17.06 -0.98
N GLU A 51 19.72 -17.07 -1.10
CA GLU A 51 20.59 -15.98 -0.64
C GLU A 51 20.35 -14.67 -1.42
N SER A 52 19.87 -14.78 -2.66
CA SER A 52 19.55 -13.62 -3.50
C SER A 52 18.14 -13.06 -3.28
N ALA A 53 17.26 -13.77 -2.57
CA ALA A 53 15.84 -13.40 -2.42
C ALA A 53 15.66 -11.96 -1.89
N ASN A 54 16.39 -11.58 -0.85
CA ASN A 54 16.36 -10.22 -0.31
C ASN A 54 16.89 -9.17 -1.30
N SER A 55 17.89 -9.52 -2.10
CA SER A 55 18.42 -8.63 -3.15
C SER A 55 17.40 -8.41 -4.26
N ILE A 56 16.66 -9.47 -4.65
CA ILE A 56 15.54 -9.38 -5.61
C ILE A 56 14.49 -8.40 -5.08
N VAL A 57 14.03 -8.59 -3.85
CA VAL A 57 13.03 -7.73 -3.20
C VAL A 57 13.49 -6.27 -3.18
N ASN A 58 14.73 -6.02 -2.74
CA ASN A 58 15.29 -4.67 -2.69
C ASN A 58 15.43 -4.03 -4.07
N GLY A 59 15.78 -4.81 -5.11
CA GLY A 59 15.87 -4.35 -6.49
C GLY A 59 14.52 -3.87 -7.02
N TYR A 60 13.48 -4.69 -6.84
CA TYR A 60 12.11 -4.31 -7.24
C TYR A 60 11.56 -3.14 -6.42
N ALA A 61 11.84 -3.08 -5.12
CA ALA A 61 11.42 -1.97 -4.27
C ALA A 61 12.03 -0.64 -4.72
N LYS A 62 13.33 -0.60 -5.02
CA LYS A 62 14.02 0.59 -5.56
C LYS A 62 13.44 0.99 -6.92
N CYS A 63 13.21 0.02 -7.81
CA CYS A 63 12.63 0.27 -9.12
C CYS A 63 11.24 0.91 -8.99
N ASN A 64 10.36 0.32 -8.19
CA ASN A 64 9.01 0.81 -7.97
C ASN A 64 8.99 2.18 -7.28
N GLY A 65 9.85 2.40 -6.29
CA GLY A 65 10.03 3.70 -5.66
C GLY A 65 10.43 4.78 -6.66
N GLY A 66 11.39 4.47 -7.55
CA GLY A 66 11.82 5.38 -8.61
C GLY A 66 10.73 5.68 -9.65
N ILE A 67 9.92 4.68 -10.05
CA ILE A 67 8.78 4.87 -10.96
C ILE A 67 7.78 5.85 -10.35
N SER A 68 7.39 5.63 -9.10
CA SER A 68 6.38 6.45 -8.43
C SER A 68 6.88 7.85 -8.09
N ALA A 69 8.15 8.00 -7.74
CA ALA A 69 8.74 9.31 -7.51
C ALA A 69 8.89 10.14 -8.81
N ALA A 70 9.00 9.49 -9.96
CA ALA A 70 9.08 10.15 -11.26
C ALA A 70 7.71 10.53 -11.82
N ALA A 71 6.61 10.02 -11.27
CA ALA A 71 5.28 10.34 -11.72
C ALA A 71 4.92 11.80 -11.42
N ASN A 72 4.53 12.53 -12.45
CA ASN A 72 4.03 13.90 -12.28
C ASN A 72 2.63 13.86 -11.68
N LEU A 73 2.53 14.09 -10.38
CA LEU A 73 1.24 14.18 -9.69
C LEU A 73 0.52 15.47 -10.12
N VAL A 74 -0.58 15.30 -10.84
CA VAL A 74 -1.50 16.38 -11.13
C VAL A 74 -2.42 16.56 -9.92
N PRO A 75 -2.46 17.72 -9.26
CA PRO A 75 -3.33 17.94 -8.12
C PRO A 75 -4.82 17.78 -8.48
N GLY A 76 -5.60 17.24 -7.58
CA GLY A 76 -7.06 17.16 -7.70
C GLY A 76 -7.60 15.80 -8.17
N PRO A 77 -8.93 15.63 -8.16
CA PRO A 77 -9.58 14.33 -8.46
C PRO A 77 -9.27 13.79 -9.85
N LEU A 78 -9.11 14.64 -10.85
CA LEU A 78 -8.74 14.21 -12.22
C LEU A 78 -7.29 13.74 -12.31
N GLY A 79 -6.40 14.28 -11.47
CA GLY A 79 -5.01 13.83 -11.39
C GLY A 79 -4.90 12.40 -10.84
N MET A 80 -5.88 11.96 -10.04
CA MET A 80 -5.92 10.59 -9.53
C MET A 80 -6.06 9.55 -10.65
N LEU A 81 -6.77 9.84 -11.72
CA LEU A 81 -6.88 8.96 -12.88
C LEU A 81 -5.55 8.81 -13.64
N ALA A 82 -4.72 9.86 -13.62
CA ALA A 82 -3.41 9.85 -14.25
C ALA A 82 -2.41 8.90 -13.57
N VAL A 83 -2.68 8.48 -12.31
CA VAL A 83 -1.83 7.57 -11.54
C VAL A 83 -2.08 6.08 -11.90
N ALA A 84 -3.18 5.76 -12.60
CA ALA A 84 -3.54 4.38 -12.93
C ALA A 84 -2.42 3.59 -13.65
N PRO A 85 -1.73 4.14 -14.68
CA PRO A 85 -0.65 3.42 -15.35
C PRO A 85 0.53 3.11 -14.43
N GLU A 86 0.83 4.01 -13.51
CA GLU A 86 1.87 3.81 -12.49
C GLU A 86 1.51 2.67 -11.55
N ILE A 87 0.31 2.70 -10.97
CA ILE A 87 -0.19 1.63 -10.10
C ILE A 87 -0.12 0.28 -10.80
N ILE A 88 -0.56 0.19 -12.04
CA ILE A 88 -0.51 -1.04 -12.85
C ILE A 88 0.93 -1.50 -13.02
N THR A 89 1.87 -0.59 -13.29
CA THR A 89 3.29 -0.91 -13.47
C THR A 89 3.90 -1.43 -12.16
N VAL A 90 3.66 -0.76 -11.05
CA VAL A 90 4.12 -1.18 -9.71
C VAL A 90 3.58 -2.57 -9.37
N MET A 91 2.30 -2.82 -9.60
CA MET A 91 1.69 -4.13 -9.33
C MET A 91 2.24 -5.23 -10.24
N ARG A 92 2.48 -4.96 -11.53
CA ARG A 92 3.16 -5.92 -12.43
C ARG A 92 4.54 -6.27 -11.94
N ASN A 93 5.31 -5.30 -11.50
CA ASN A 93 6.62 -5.51 -10.92
C ASN A 93 6.55 -6.33 -9.62
N GLN A 94 5.54 -6.10 -8.77
CA GLN A 94 5.32 -6.92 -7.58
C GLN A 94 4.97 -8.37 -7.93
N ILE A 95 4.11 -8.61 -8.92
CA ILE A 95 3.79 -9.96 -9.40
C ILE A 95 5.05 -10.65 -9.95
N ALA A 96 5.87 -9.93 -10.74
CA ALA A 96 7.12 -10.44 -11.26
C ALA A 96 8.12 -10.77 -10.13
N MET A 97 8.22 -9.90 -9.13
CA MET A 97 9.04 -10.14 -7.93
C MET A 97 8.60 -11.39 -7.17
N ILE A 98 7.28 -11.58 -6.96
CA ILE A 98 6.75 -12.79 -6.31
C ILE A 98 7.20 -14.03 -7.11
N TYR A 99 7.10 -13.99 -8.44
CA TYR A 99 7.54 -15.08 -9.30
C TYR A 99 9.03 -15.37 -9.13
N ASP A 100 9.87 -14.33 -9.19
CA ASP A 100 11.33 -14.47 -9.07
C ASP A 100 11.76 -14.99 -7.71
N VAL A 101 11.12 -14.55 -6.63
CA VAL A 101 11.32 -15.09 -5.28
C VAL A 101 10.88 -16.57 -5.23
N GLY A 102 9.76 -16.92 -5.85
CA GLY A 102 9.32 -18.31 -5.94
C GLY A 102 10.32 -19.22 -6.68
N VAL A 103 10.95 -18.71 -7.74
CA VAL A 103 12.04 -19.43 -8.45
C VAL A 103 13.27 -19.56 -7.55
N ALA A 104 13.61 -18.54 -6.74
CA ALA A 104 14.72 -18.59 -5.79
C ALA A 104 14.57 -19.70 -4.75
N TYR A 105 13.33 -20.02 -4.38
CA TYR A 105 12.99 -21.11 -3.45
C TYR A 105 12.66 -22.45 -4.15
N ASP A 106 13.00 -22.58 -5.43
CA ASP A 106 12.76 -23.79 -6.24
C ASP A 106 11.27 -24.20 -6.30
N LYS A 107 10.37 -23.21 -6.30
CA LYS A 107 8.92 -23.42 -6.36
C LYS A 107 8.33 -23.20 -7.76
N GLN A 108 9.16 -23.12 -8.81
CA GLN A 108 8.75 -22.76 -10.17
C GLN A 108 7.53 -23.54 -10.68
N GLN A 109 7.44 -24.82 -10.34
CA GLN A 109 6.35 -25.72 -10.77
C GLN A 109 4.97 -25.35 -10.16
N TYR A 110 4.95 -24.55 -9.10
CA TYR A 110 3.73 -24.15 -8.42
C TYR A 110 3.28 -22.72 -8.78
N LEU A 111 4.12 -21.95 -9.51
CA LEU A 111 3.90 -20.55 -9.79
C LEU A 111 2.85 -20.36 -10.88
N ASN A 112 1.59 -20.41 -10.48
CA ASN A 112 0.42 -20.06 -11.29
C ASN A 112 -0.19 -18.74 -10.83
N LYS A 113 -1.13 -18.21 -11.60
CA LYS A 113 -1.78 -16.93 -11.31
C LYS A 113 -2.50 -16.89 -9.95
N GLU A 114 -3.06 -18.03 -9.53
CA GLU A 114 -3.78 -18.15 -8.27
C GLU A 114 -2.81 -18.02 -7.08
N LEU A 115 -1.68 -18.71 -7.12
CA LEU A 115 -0.66 -18.59 -6.07
C LEU A 115 -0.08 -17.18 -6.02
N LEU A 116 0.23 -16.57 -7.18
CA LEU A 116 0.74 -15.20 -7.25
C LEU A 116 -0.28 -14.20 -6.65
N ALA A 117 -1.55 -14.34 -7.00
CA ALA A 117 -2.62 -13.52 -6.41
C ALA A 117 -2.77 -13.75 -4.90
N GLY A 118 -2.71 -15.02 -4.45
CA GLY A 118 -2.79 -15.37 -3.04
C GLY A 118 -1.64 -14.77 -2.21
N VAL A 119 -0.42 -14.79 -2.74
CA VAL A 119 0.74 -14.15 -2.10
C VAL A 119 0.53 -12.65 -2.01
N LEU A 120 0.09 -12.01 -3.09
CA LEU A 120 -0.16 -10.56 -3.13
C LEU A 120 -1.25 -10.15 -2.12
N ILE A 121 -2.38 -10.86 -2.08
CA ILE A 121 -3.46 -10.60 -1.09
C ILE A 121 -2.93 -10.74 0.34
N SER A 122 -2.17 -11.82 0.61
CA SER A 122 -1.63 -12.07 1.94
C SER A 122 -0.71 -10.96 2.44
N SER A 123 -0.11 -10.19 1.52
CA SER A 123 0.75 -9.04 1.85
C SER A 123 -0.04 -7.77 2.12
N LEU A 124 -1.23 -7.60 1.51
CA LEU A 124 -2.07 -6.41 1.70
C LEU A 124 -2.77 -6.39 3.07
N GLY A 125 -2.76 -7.51 3.79
CA GLY A 125 -3.43 -7.67 5.08
C GLY A 125 -2.58 -7.42 6.33
N THR A 126 -1.33 -6.98 6.20
CA THR A 126 -0.39 -6.87 7.33
C THR A 126 -0.73 -5.76 8.33
N GLY A 127 -1.72 -4.92 8.08
CA GLY A 127 -2.15 -3.85 9.00
C GLY A 127 -3.53 -4.06 9.64
N LEU A 128 -4.47 -4.68 8.94
CA LEU A 128 -5.80 -5.00 9.46
C LEU A 128 -6.26 -6.31 8.83
N ILE A 129 -6.16 -7.39 9.61
CA ILE A 129 -6.84 -8.62 9.28
C ILE A 129 -8.34 -8.37 9.50
N THR A 130 -8.99 -7.75 8.51
CA THR A 130 -10.46 -7.73 8.52
C THR A 130 -10.96 -9.11 8.14
N PRO A 131 -12.07 -9.58 8.73
CA PRO A 131 -12.66 -10.88 8.39
C PRO A 131 -12.83 -11.07 6.87
N GLY A 132 -13.11 -9.99 6.12
CA GLY A 132 -13.24 -10.02 4.66
C GLY A 132 -11.93 -10.32 3.92
N ILE A 133 -10.78 -9.81 4.37
CA ILE A 133 -9.47 -10.09 3.75
C ILE A 133 -9.11 -11.56 3.90
N ASN A 134 -9.28 -12.11 5.11
CA ASN A 134 -9.05 -13.52 5.35
C ASN A 134 -9.98 -14.42 4.51
N ALA A 135 -11.24 -14.04 4.36
CA ALA A 135 -12.18 -14.80 3.55
C ALA A 135 -11.75 -14.86 2.07
N ILE A 136 -11.25 -13.76 1.51
CA ILE A 136 -10.77 -13.71 0.12
C ILE A 136 -9.43 -14.43 -0.02
N ALA A 137 -8.49 -14.17 0.88
CA ALA A 137 -7.19 -14.85 0.87
C ALA A 137 -7.37 -16.37 0.97
N ASN A 138 -8.23 -16.84 1.87
CA ASN A 138 -8.49 -18.26 2.08
C ASN A 138 -9.20 -18.95 0.89
N ARG A 139 -9.78 -18.22 -0.05
CA ARG A 139 -10.30 -18.81 -1.30
C ARG A 139 -9.18 -19.28 -2.22
N VAL A 140 -8.06 -18.57 -2.20
CA VAL A 140 -6.94 -18.78 -3.13
C VAL A 140 -5.77 -19.46 -2.46
N ILE A 141 -5.48 -19.13 -1.18
CA ILE A 141 -4.33 -19.64 -0.45
C ILE A 141 -4.68 -19.82 1.03
N ILE A 142 -4.32 -20.97 1.59
CA ILE A 142 -4.48 -21.27 3.02
C ILE A 142 -3.11 -21.62 3.60
N ALA A 143 -2.74 -20.94 4.69
CA ALA A 143 -1.58 -21.29 5.48
C ALA A 143 -1.97 -22.29 6.57
N GLN A 144 -1.46 -23.50 6.49
CA GLN A 144 -1.72 -24.57 7.44
C GLN A 144 -0.40 -25.09 8.04
N GLY A 145 -0.02 -24.57 9.20
CA GLY A 145 1.25 -24.93 9.84
C GLY A 145 2.46 -24.62 8.94
N SER A 146 3.21 -25.68 8.58
CA SER A 146 4.39 -25.59 7.69
C SER A 146 4.04 -25.62 6.20
N LYS A 147 2.78 -25.77 5.83
CA LYS A 147 2.33 -25.89 4.44
C LYS A 147 1.52 -24.68 3.99
N ILE A 148 1.58 -24.45 2.70
CA ILE A 148 0.71 -23.51 1.97
C ILE A 148 -0.11 -24.32 0.98
N ILE A 149 -1.42 -24.21 1.08
CA ILE A 149 -2.35 -24.84 0.16
C ILE A 149 -2.83 -23.76 -0.81
N ALA A 150 -2.43 -23.87 -2.07
CA ALA A 150 -2.92 -23.02 -3.14
C ALA A 150 -4.08 -23.74 -3.85
N ARG A 151 -5.19 -23.03 -4.07
CA ARG A 151 -6.38 -23.56 -4.73
C ARG A 151 -6.48 -23.02 -6.14
N LYS A 152 -6.74 -23.91 -7.10
CA LYS A 152 -7.22 -23.48 -8.41
C LYS A 152 -8.67 -23.04 -8.26
N VAL A 153 -8.94 -21.79 -8.60
CA VAL A 153 -10.28 -21.22 -8.50
C VAL A 153 -10.85 -21.00 -9.90
N SER A 154 -12.18 -20.96 -10.00
CA SER A 154 -12.85 -20.65 -11.26
C SER A 154 -12.50 -19.22 -11.75
N THR A 155 -12.58 -19.00 -13.06
CA THR A 155 -12.27 -17.68 -13.64
C THR A 155 -13.04 -16.53 -13.01
N PRO A 156 -14.36 -16.64 -12.74
CA PRO A 156 -15.08 -15.56 -12.04
C PRO A 156 -14.51 -15.24 -10.66
N ILE A 157 -14.23 -16.26 -9.84
CA ILE A 157 -13.65 -16.08 -8.49
C ILE A 157 -12.29 -15.40 -8.57
N PHE A 158 -11.46 -15.78 -9.56
CA PHE A 158 -10.17 -15.14 -9.78
C PHE A 158 -10.33 -13.67 -10.20
N GLN A 159 -11.27 -13.37 -11.09
CA GLN A 159 -11.55 -12.00 -11.54
C GLN A 159 -12.00 -11.11 -10.37
N ASP A 160 -12.91 -11.58 -9.53
CA ASP A 160 -13.39 -10.83 -8.37
C ASP A 160 -12.26 -10.60 -7.36
N THR A 161 -11.42 -11.62 -7.15
CA THR A 161 -10.23 -11.52 -6.33
C THR A 161 -9.26 -10.44 -6.84
N ALA A 162 -8.97 -10.44 -8.13
CA ALA A 162 -8.07 -9.47 -8.76
C ALA A 162 -8.65 -8.04 -8.76
N ARG A 163 -9.96 -7.88 -8.97
CA ARG A 163 -10.64 -6.57 -8.83
C ARG A 163 -10.56 -6.06 -7.41
N TRP A 164 -10.74 -6.94 -6.43
CA TRP A 164 -10.62 -6.57 -5.03
C TRP A 164 -9.19 -6.11 -4.67
N ILE A 165 -8.16 -6.84 -5.14
CA ILE A 165 -6.75 -6.42 -4.98
C ILE A 165 -6.55 -5.02 -5.55
N ALA A 166 -6.99 -4.80 -6.79
CA ALA A 166 -6.86 -3.51 -7.47
C ALA A 166 -7.56 -2.38 -6.70
N GLY A 167 -8.79 -2.64 -6.22
CA GLY A 167 -9.56 -1.69 -5.44
C GLY A 167 -8.90 -1.34 -4.11
N LYS A 168 -8.42 -2.33 -3.38
CA LYS A 168 -7.72 -2.11 -2.11
C LYS A 168 -6.43 -1.32 -2.30
N TYR A 169 -5.65 -1.68 -3.33
CA TYR A 169 -4.42 -0.97 -3.67
C TYR A 169 -4.68 0.49 -4.05
N ALA A 170 -5.68 0.74 -4.91
CA ALA A 170 -6.08 2.10 -5.27
C ALA A 170 -6.51 2.92 -4.04
N GLN A 171 -7.28 2.33 -3.14
CA GLN A 171 -7.69 3.00 -1.89
C GLN A 171 -6.50 3.35 -1.00
N GLN A 172 -5.56 2.43 -0.82
CA GLN A 172 -4.35 2.68 -0.01
C GLN A 172 -3.55 3.85 -0.58
N VAL A 173 -3.31 3.86 -1.91
CA VAL A 173 -2.60 4.96 -2.58
C VAL A 173 -3.32 6.29 -2.45
N LEU A 174 -4.66 6.28 -2.59
CA LEU A 174 -5.43 7.53 -2.69
C LEU A 174 -5.81 8.12 -1.33
N LYS A 175 -6.03 7.28 -0.31
CA LYS A 175 -6.53 7.72 1.00
C LYS A 175 -5.44 7.97 2.03
N SER A 176 -4.28 7.33 1.91
CA SER A 176 -3.29 7.28 2.99
C SER A 176 -2.51 8.57 3.21
N SER A 177 -2.25 9.35 2.17
CA SER A 177 -1.35 10.51 2.24
C SER A 177 -2.08 11.85 2.15
N VAL A 178 -1.79 12.78 3.06
CA VAL A 178 -2.27 14.17 3.01
C VAL A 178 -1.31 15.08 2.25
N SER A 179 -0.04 14.74 2.17
CA SER A 179 0.98 15.52 1.46
C SER A 179 1.00 15.31 -0.05
N LYS A 180 0.21 14.37 -0.58
CA LYS A 180 0.08 14.11 -2.04
C LYS A 180 -0.27 15.34 -2.88
N TRP A 181 -0.84 16.35 -2.25
CA TRP A 181 -1.19 17.62 -2.89
C TRP A 181 -0.01 18.61 -2.97
N LEU A 182 1.10 18.32 -2.30
CA LEU A 182 2.26 19.20 -2.25
C LEU A 182 3.23 18.88 -3.40
N PRO A 183 3.58 19.86 -4.25
CA PRO A 183 4.58 19.65 -5.28
C PRO A 183 5.92 19.15 -4.71
N GLY A 184 6.51 18.14 -5.34
CA GLY A 184 7.75 17.51 -4.87
C GLY A 184 7.54 16.54 -3.69
N VAL A 185 6.91 16.97 -2.62
CA VAL A 185 6.63 16.12 -1.43
C VAL A 185 5.73 14.95 -1.80
N GLY A 186 4.66 15.20 -2.58
CA GLY A 186 3.76 14.14 -3.03
C GLY A 186 4.45 13.06 -3.87
N ALA A 187 5.35 13.44 -4.77
CA ALA A 187 6.14 12.49 -5.56
C ALA A 187 7.05 11.63 -4.68
N THR A 188 7.73 12.24 -3.70
CA THR A 188 8.54 11.52 -2.72
C THR A 188 7.69 10.57 -1.88
N ALA A 189 6.52 11.01 -1.40
CA ALA A 189 5.61 10.18 -0.63
C ALA A 189 5.13 8.95 -1.43
N MET A 190 4.78 9.12 -2.70
CA MET A 190 4.39 8.03 -3.58
C MET A 190 5.54 7.05 -3.82
N GLY A 191 6.75 7.56 -4.05
CA GLY A 191 7.95 6.73 -4.19
C GLY A 191 8.23 5.89 -2.95
N LEU A 192 8.17 6.49 -1.76
CA LEU A 192 8.33 5.80 -0.48
C LEU A 192 7.28 4.72 -0.28
N TRP A 193 6.02 5.07 -0.55
CA TRP A 193 4.91 4.13 -0.40
C TRP A 193 5.08 2.93 -1.34
N SER A 194 5.43 3.15 -2.60
CA SER A 194 5.64 2.08 -3.59
C SER A 194 6.83 1.19 -3.23
N ALA A 195 7.93 1.79 -2.75
CA ALA A 195 9.09 1.02 -2.30
C ALA A 195 8.76 0.17 -1.07
N TYR A 196 8.09 0.76 -0.07
CA TYR A 196 7.71 0.07 1.16
C TYR A 196 6.69 -1.05 0.90
N SER A 197 5.61 -0.76 0.16
CA SER A 197 4.62 -1.79 -0.19
C SER A 197 5.24 -2.96 -0.96
N THR A 198 6.18 -2.67 -1.86
CA THR A 198 6.91 -3.70 -2.60
C THR A 198 7.78 -4.56 -1.67
N LYS A 199 8.45 -3.97 -0.70
CA LYS A 199 9.19 -4.73 0.34
C LYS A 199 8.26 -5.62 1.17
N GLN A 200 7.10 -5.12 1.59
CA GLN A 200 6.12 -5.92 2.34
C GLN A 200 5.65 -7.13 1.53
N VAL A 201 5.33 -6.92 0.25
CA VAL A 201 4.97 -8.01 -0.67
C VAL A 201 6.14 -9.01 -0.80
N GLY A 202 7.35 -8.53 -0.97
CA GLY A 202 8.54 -9.38 -1.09
C GLY A 202 8.83 -10.18 0.17
N ASN A 203 8.81 -9.57 1.35
CA ASN A 203 9.02 -10.24 2.62
C ASN A 203 7.94 -11.31 2.87
N LYS A 204 6.70 -11.02 2.49
CA LYS A 204 5.61 -11.99 2.59
C LYS A 204 5.80 -13.16 1.62
N SER A 205 6.31 -12.87 0.41
CA SER A 205 6.64 -13.91 -0.59
C SER A 205 7.70 -14.86 -0.06
N ILE A 206 8.76 -14.34 0.56
CA ILE A 206 9.81 -15.13 1.20
C ILE A 206 9.20 -16.05 2.26
N GLN A 207 8.42 -15.50 3.22
CA GLN A 207 7.76 -16.28 4.27
C GLN A 207 6.84 -17.39 3.74
N ILE A 208 6.19 -17.17 2.61
CA ILE A 208 5.31 -18.15 1.98
C ILE A 208 6.12 -19.23 1.27
N PHE A 209 7.14 -18.85 0.50
CA PHE A 209 7.93 -19.80 -0.29
C PHE A 209 8.95 -20.62 0.53
N GLU A 210 9.26 -20.19 1.75
CA GLU A 210 9.97 -21.00 2.76
C GLU A 210 9.19 -22.27 3.15
N LYS A 211 7.86 -22.26 2.93
CA LYS A 211 6.97 -23.37 3.30
C LYS A 211 6.83 -24.36 2.14
N GLU A 212 6.35 -25.55 2.45
CA GLU A 212 5.89 -26.50 1.44
C GLU A 212 4.63 -25.98 0.76
N ILE A 213 4.53 -26.17 -0.56
CA ILE A 213 3.37 -25.75 -1.35
C ILE A 213 2.66 -26.97 -1.87
N GLU A 214 1.36 -27.02 -1.67
CA GLU A 214 0.45 -28.04 -2.19
C GLU A 214 -0.63 -27.35 -3.03
N ILE A 215 -0.92 -27.86 -4.22
CA ILE A 215 -1.99 -27.34 -5.08
C ILE A 215 -3.17 -28.30 -5.01
N LEU A 216 -4.33 -27.76 -4.61
CA LEU A 216 -5.60 -28.50 -4.64
C LEU A 216 -6.39 -28.08 -5.89
N ASP A 217 -6.84 -29.07 -6.65
CA ASP A 217 -7.82 -28.89 -7.72
C ASP A 217 -9.23 -28.76 -7.12
N ASP A 218 -10.01 -27.82 -7.60
CA ASP A 218 -11.33 -27.37 -7.07
C ASP A 218 -12.39 -28.51 -6.98
N THR A 219 -12.13 -29.66 -7.60
CA THR A 219 -13.05 -30.80 -7.64
C THR A 219 -13.17 -31.58 -6.33
N GLN A 220 -12.29 -31.39 -5.35
CA GLN A 220 -12.27 -32.13 -4.09
C GLN A 220 -12.72 -31.34 -2.85
N SER A 221 -12.85 -30.03 -2.92
CA SER A 221 -12.98 -29.17 -1.73
C SER A 221 -14.38 -28.65 -1.40
N LEU A 222 -15.41 -29.03 -2.14
CA LEU A 222 -16.79 -28.55 -1.89
C LEU A 222 -17.47 -29.19 -0.66
N ASN A 223 -16.88 -30.22 -0.06
CA ASN A 223 -17.52 -31.01 0.99
C ASN A 223 -17.06 -30.70 2.43
N GLU A 224 -16.01 -29.90 2.65
CA GLU A 224 -15.47 -29.73 4.01
C GLU A 224 -15.48 -28.29 4.56
N CYS A 225 -15.89 -27.31 3.80
CA CYS A 225 -16.05 -25.95 4.33
C CYS A 225 -17.37 -25.36 3.83
N SER A 226 -18.46 -25.69 4.52
CA SER A 226 -19.76 -25.00 4.39
C SER A 226 -19.63 -23.57 4.93
N ILE A 227 -18.91 -22.72 4.19
CA ILE A 227 -19.09 -21.28 4.29
C ILE A 227 -20.22 -20.98 3.32
N GLU A 228 -21.39 -20.64 3.85
CA GLU A 228 -22.52 -20.17 3.07
C GLU A 228 -22.05 -19.08 2.10
N TYR A 229 -22.09 -19.41 0.81
CA TYR A 229 -21.92 -18.45 -0.25
C TYR A 229 -23.13 -17.51 -0.21
N THR A 230 -23.01 -16.39 0.47
CA THR A 230 -23.91 -15.28 0.17
C THR A 230 -23.46 -14.68 -1.13
N ASP A 231 -24.27 -14.84 -2.17
CA ASP A 231 -24.09 -14.32 -3.56
C ASP A 231 -23.95 -12.78 -3.66
N ASN A 232 -23.93 -12.10 -2.54
CA ASN A 232 -23.76 -10.65 -2.44
C ASN A 232 -22.35 -10.27 -1.96
N PHE A 233 -21.31 -10.73 -2.69
CA PHE A 233 -20.00 -10.13 -2.50
C PHE A 233 -19.92 -8.84 -3.32
N LEU A 234 -20.60 -7.82 -2.86
CA LEU A 234 -20.15 -6.47 -3.08
C LEU A 234 -18.74 -6.39 -2.44
N PRO A 235 -17.70 -5.87 -3.17
CA PRO A 235 -16.48 -5.47 -2.49
C PRO A 235 -16.94 -4.71 -1.25
N PRO A 236 -16.38 -4.95 -0.04
CA PRO A 236 -16.87 -4.28 1.14
C PRO A 236 -17.00 -2.81 0.76
N SER A 237 -18.23 -2.43 0.41
CA SER A 237 -18.62 -1.04 0.34
C SER A 237 -18.15 -0.54 1.67
N ASP A 238 -17.16 0.32 1.62
CA ASP A 238 -16.52 0.93 2.76
C ASP A 238 -17.37 0.66 3.98
N ILE A 239 -16.88 -0.25 4.86
CA ILE A 239 -17.42 -0.27 6.21
C ILE A 239 -17.68 1.19 6.46
N GLU A 240 -18.92 1.56 6.76
CA GLU A 240 -19.24 2.91 7.13
C GLU A 240 -18.27 3.31 8.23
N VAL A 241 -17.08 3.73 7.83
CA VAL A 241 -16.20 4.50 8.68
C VAL A 241 -17.04 5.72 8.89
N ASN A 242 -17.73 5.73 10.03
CA ASN A 242 -18.54 6.85 10.44
C ASN A 242 -17.81 8.10 9.97
N ASN A 243 -18.41 8.89 9.08
CA ASN A 243 -17.81 10.08 8.49
C ASN A 243 -17.16 10.99 9.55
N ILE A 244 -17.66 10.94 10.76
CA ILE A 244 -17.12 11.61 11.96
C ILE A 244 -15.70 11.15 12.30
N THR A 245 -15.38 9.86 12.17
CA THR A 245 -14.06 9.33 12.51
C THR A 245 -13.02 9.64 11.42
N GLY A 246 -13.42 9.66 10.15
CA GLY A 246 -12.52 9.97 9.03
C GLY A 246 -12.09 11.43 9.02
N GLU A 247 -13.00 12.36 9.25
CA GLU A 247 -12.70 13.80 9.35
C GLU A 247 -11.75 14.09 10.50
N ARG A 248 -11.99 13.48 11.67
CA ARG A 248 -11.11 13.66 12.83
C ARG A 248 -9.72 13.08 12.63
N LEU A 249 -9.59 11.98 11.88
CA LEU A 249 -8.31 11.38 11.56
C LEU A 249 -7.45 12.30 10.68
N GLU A 250 -8.04 12.94 9.68
CA GLU A 250 -7.37 13.90 8.82
C GLU A 250 -6.87 15.13 9.61
N LEU A 251 -7.67 15.63 10.54
CA LEU A 251 -7.24 16.68 11.45
C LEU A 251 -6.02 16.28 12.29
N LEU A 252 -6.00 15.06 12.84
CA LEU A 252 -4.88 14.57 13.64
C LEU A 252 -3.60 14.41 12.78
N LYS A 253 -3.72 13.96 11.55
CA LYS A 253 -2.61 13.90 10.60
C LYS A 253 -2.02 15.29 10.34
N ILE A 254 -2.86 16.28 10.06
CA ILE A 254 -2.44 17.67 9.82
C ILE A 254 -1.74 18.25 11.07
N LYS A 255 -2.29 18.03 12.27
CA LYS A 255 -1.65 18.45 13.52
C LYS A 255 -0.26 17.84 13.70
N THR A 256 -0.09 16.58 13.29
CA THR A 256 1.21 15.91 13.37
C THR A 256 2.23 16.51 12.39
N LEU A 257 1.81 16.86 11.18
CA LEU A 257 2.66 17.56 10.21
C LEU A 257 3.06 18.95 10.72
N ILE A 258 2.14 19.69 11.33
CA ILE A 258 2.45 20.99 11.95
C ILE A 258 3.50 20.83 13.07
N ASN A 259 3.40 19.78 13.88
CA ASN A 259 4.40 19.52 14.91
C ASN A 259 5.78 19.24 14.32
N LEU A 260 5.86 18.52 13.19
CA LEU A 260 7.14 18.31 12.49
C LEU A 260 7.73 19.64 12.00
N MET A 261 6.93 20.49 11.37
CA MET A 261 7.35 21.82 10.90
C MET A 261 7.84 22.74 12.03
N LYS A 262 7.42 22.47 13.27
CA LYS A 262 7.83 23.24 14.46
C LYS A 262 8.97 22.65 15.23
N VAL A 263 9.52 21.54 14.78
CA VAL A 263 10.52 20.77 15.56
C VAL A 263 11.81 21.55 15.80
N ASP A 264 12.13 22.48 14.91
CA ASP A 264 13.27 23.41 14.99
C ASP A 264 12.93 24.75 15.67
N GLY A 265 11.65 24.96 16.06
CA GLY A 265 11.17 26.10 16.85
C GLY A 265 10.36 27.14 16.09
N SER A 266 10.31 27.12 14.75
CA SER A 266 9.52 28.07 13.94
C SER A 266 9.01 27.43 12.65
N ILE A 267 7.84 27.86 12.21
CA ILE A 267 7.32 27.47 10.89
C ILE A 267 7.77 28.50 9.86
N GLU A 268 8.55 28.06 8.87
CA GLU A 268 9.05 28.90 7.80
C GLU A 268 7.95 29.37 6.83
N PRO A 269 8.18 30.44 6.04
CA PRO A 269 7.19 30.93 5.07
C PRO A 269 6.74 29.86 4.06
N GLU A 270 7.65 29.04 3.58
CA GLU A 270 7.39 27.94 2.64
C GLU A 270 6.53 26.85 3.27
N GLU A 271 6.77 26.52 4.55
CA GLU A 271 5.98 25.57 5.32
C GLU A 271 4.55 26.07 5.55
N LYS A 272 4.39 27.38 5.75
CA LYS A 272 3.05 28.01 5.86
C LYS A 272 2.26 27.88 4.56
N GLU A 273 2.91 28.01 3.40
CA GLU A 273 2.23 27.84 2.11
C GLU A 273 1.88 26.35 1.87
N TYR A 274 2.73 25.42 2.27
CA TYR A 274 2.41 23.99 2.27
C TYR A 274 1.21 23.68 3.16
N LEU A 275 1.22 24.18 4.38
CA LEU A 275 0.11 23.98 5.32
C LEU A 275 -1.20 24.54 4.76
N LYS A 276 -1.16 25.72 4.14
CA LYS A 276 -2.33 26.31 3.48
C LYS A 276 -2.85 25.43 2.35
N THR A 277 -1.95 24.86 1.53
CA THR A 277 -2.31 23.94 0.45
C THR A 277 -2.97 22.68 1.01
N ILE A 278 -2.40 22.06 2.05
CA ILE A 278 -2.98 20.90 2.73
C ILE A 278 -4.40 21.21 3.25
N ILE A 279 -4.56 22.29 4.02
CA ILE A 279 -5.84 22.69 4.60
C ILE A 279 -6.89 22.98 3.52
N THR A 280 -6.49 23.57 2.39
CA THR A 280 -7.41 23.91 1.30
C THR A 280 -7.93 22.64 0.60
N ASN A 281 -7.11 21.58 0.49
CA ASN A 281 -7.47 20.35 -0.17
C ASN A 281 -8.03 19.28 0.80
N ALA A 282 -7.84 19.46 2.11
CA ALA A 282 -8.37 18.59 3.13
C ALA A 282 -9.89 18.80 3.30
N ASN A 283 -10.60 17.72 3.60
CA ASN A 283 -12.06 17.78 3.85
C ASN A 283 -12.35 18.20 5.31
N LEU A 284 -11.94 19.43 5.67
CA LEU A 284 -12.07 19.96 7.01
C LEU A 284 -13.32 20.84 7.18
N THR A 285 -13.94 20.74 8.32
CA THR A 285 -15.00 21.66 8.74
C THR A 285 -14.43 23.03 9.11
N SER A 286 -15.28 24.06 9.10
CA SER A 286 -14.86 25.40 9.53
C SER A 286 -14.35 25.44 10.99
N ALA A 287 -14.89 24.58 11.86
CA ALA A 287 -14.46 24.46 13.25
C ALA A 287 -13.04 23.85 13.34
N GLU A 288 -12.75 22.80 12.56
CA GLU A 288 -11.44 22.17 12.51
C GLU A 288 -10.37 23.09 11.92
N ILE A 289 -10.71 23.86 10.88
CA ILE A 289 -9.83 24.91 10.35
C ILE A 289 -9.49 25.94 11.41
N GLN A 290 -10.48 26.36 12.23
CA GLN A 290 -10.23 27.30 13.32
C GLN A 290 -9.39 26.68 14.43
N GLU A 291 -9.59 25.39 14.73
CA GLU A 291 -8.76 24.63 15.68
C GLU A 291 -7.30 24.56 15.22
N ILE A 292 -7.05 24.29 13.93
CA ILE A 292 -5.71 24.32 13.35
C ILE A 292 -5.09 25.71 13.50
N LYS A 293 -5.81 26.77 13.15
CA LYS A 293 -5.29 28.15 13.29
C LYS A 293 -4.91 28.48 14.73
N ASN A 294 -5.74 28.10 15.69
CA ASN A 294 -5.44 28.30 17.12
C ASN A 294 -4.20 27.48 17.55
N SER A 295 -4.04 26.28 17.01
CA SER A 295 -2.93 25.39 17.31
C SER A 295 -1.57 25.91 16.78
N LEU A 296 -1.56 26.81 15.80
CA LEU A 296 -0.32 27.37 15.26
C LEU A 296 0.46 28.22 16.27
N SER A 297 -0.24 28.81 17.26
CA SER A 297 0.38 29.60 18.33
C SER A 297 0.95 28.77 19.48
N VAL A 298 0.63 27.48 19.56
CA VAL A 298 1.06 26.57 20.62
C VAL A 298 2.40 25.94 20.21
N GLN A 299 3.36 25.84 21.12
CA GLN A 299 4.68 25.27 20.82
C GLN A 299 4.61 23.82 20.36
N ARG A 300 3.74 23.01 20.96
CA ARG A 300 3.50 21.61 20.60
C ARG A 300 2.01 21.31 20.68
N ILE A 301 1.46 20.70 19.62
CA ILE A 301 0.07 20.29 19.55
C ILE A 301 -0.04 18.87 20.09
N GLU A 302 -0.99 18.64 20.99
CA GLU A 302 -1.31 17.28 21.44
C GLU A 302 -2.05 16.52 20.34
N VAL A 303 -1.61 15.29 20.09
CA VAL A 303 -2.16 14.38 19.06
C VAL A 303 -2.41 13.01 19.67
N ASP A 304 -3.61 12.48 19.49
CA ASP A 304 -3.95 11.12 19.88
C ASP A 304 -3.47 10.11 18.82
N TYR A 305 -2.23 9.69 18.92
CA TYR A 305 -1.65 8.69 18.04
C TYR A 305 -2.29 7.31 18.18
N SER A 306 -2.94 7.00 19.32
CA SER A 306 -3.62 5.73 19.52
C SER A 306 -4.83 5.59 18.61
N LEU A 307 -5.48 6.69 18.26
CA LEU A 307 -6.57 6.71 17.29
C LEU A 307 -6.06 6.45 15.88
N ILE A 308 -4.93 7.07 15.49
CA ILE A 308 -4.31 6.86 14.17
C ILE A 308 -3.83 5.41 14.04
N ALA A 309 -3.24 4.84 15.09
CA ALA A 309 -2.75 3.46 15.13
C ALA A 309 -3.84 2.41 14.86
N LYS A 310 -5.13 2.72 15.10
CA LYS A 310 -6.24 1.83 14.75
C LYS A 310 -6.45 1.66 13.24
N TYR A 311 -5.88 2.56 12.44
CA TYR A 311 -5.98 2.59 10.99
C TYR A 311 -4.58 2.47 10.35
N PRO A 312 -4.03 1.26 10.21
CA PRO A 312 -2.65 1.05 9.79
C PRO A 312 -2.26 1.69 8.46
N ASP A 313 -3.19 1.69 7.48
CA ASP A 313 -2.95 2.36 6.19
C ASP A 313 -2.78 3.88 6.36
N ASP A 314 -3.57 4.47 7.24
CA ASP A 314 -3.48 5.90 7.56
C ASP A 314 -2.26 6.23 8.40
N ALA A 315 -1.89 5.36 9.34
CA ALA A 315 -0.68 5.49 10.14
C ALA A 315 0.58 5.41 9.26
N LEU A 316 0.62 4.45 8.32
CA LEU A 316 1.70 4.33 7.34
C LEU A 316 1.76 5.56 6.43
N GLY A 317 0.61 6.01 5.91
CA GLY A 317 0.52 7.20 5.07
C GLY A 317 1.05 8.43 5.79
N LEU A 318 0.68 8.64 7.05
CA LEU A 318 1.20 9.74 7.87
C LEU A 318 2.72 9.64 8.07
N LEU A 319 3.24 8.45 8.35
CA LEU A 319 4.69 8.25 8.52
C LEU A 319 5.46 8.58 7.24
N ILE A 320 4.92 8.17 6.09
CA ILE A 320 5.47 8.51 4.77
C ILE A 320 5.42 10.01 4.52
N ASP A 321 4.29 10.67 4.85
CA ASP A 321 4.13 12.12 4.71
C ASP A 321 5.16 12.89 5.55
N LEU A 322 5.39 12.46 6.79
CA LEU A 322 6.40 13.05 7.67
C LEU A 322 7.81 12.93 7.07
N ILE A 323 8.17 11.73 6.57
CA ILE A 323 9.48 11.50 5.96
C ILE A 323 9.64 12.31 4.67
N ALA A 324 8.62 12.35 3.83
CA ALA A 324 8.64 13.10 2.57
C ALA A 324 8.76 14.61 2.81
N LEU A 325 8.04 15.12 3.81
CA LEU A 325 8.10 16.52 4.19
C LEU A 325 9.47 16.90 4.75
N ALA A 326 10.04 16.07 5.61
CA ALA A 326 11.36 16.28 6.20
C ALA A 326 12.51 16.20 5.18
N LYS A 327 12.34 15.46 4.09
CA LYS A 327 13.34 15.33 3.03
C LYS A 327 13.20 16.35 1.89
N ARG A 328 12.23 17.25 1.94
CA ARG A 328 11.86 18.14 0.82
C ARG A 328 12.97 19.06 0.35
N ASP A 329 13.82 19.53 1.26
CA ASP A 329 14.94 20.44 1.03
C ASP A 329 16.28 19.73 0.81
N GLY A 330 16.29 18.39 0.92
CA GLY A 330 17.49 17.56 0.78
C GLY A 330 18.32 17.46 2.06
N ASP A 331 17.92 18.13 3.13
CA ASP A 331 18.61 18.11 4.43
C ASP A 331 17.72 17.51 5.54
N PHE A 332 17.92 16.24 5.80
CA PHE A 332 17.12 15.51 6.77
C PHE A 332 17.72 15.65 8.17
N HIS A 333 17.25 16.63 8.94
CA HIS A 333 17.77 16.99 10.27
C HIS A 333 17.59 15.89 11.31
N ILE A 334 18.48 15.86 12.28
CA ILE A 334 18.45 14.86 13.35
C ILE A 334 17.20 15.00 14.25
N THR A 335 16.73 16.22 14.46
CA THR A 335 15.53 16.53 15.23
C THR A 335 14.27 15.99 14.56
N GLU A 336 14.15 16.13 13.25
CA GLU A 336 13.07 15.56 12.44
C GLU A 336 13.11 14.02 12.47
N LYS A 337 14.28 13.42 12.28
CA LYS A 337 14.47 11.96 12.39
C LYS A 337 14.01 11.43 13.76
N MET A 338 14.36 12.14 14.84
CA MET A 338 13.93 11.74 16.19
C MET A 338 12.42 11.87 16.38
N TYR A 339 11.82 12.96 15.88
CA TYR A 339 10.38 13.17 15.93
C TYR A 339 9.64 12.07 15.17
N ILE A 340 10.05 11.76 13.93
CA ILE A 340 9.45 10.72 13.10
C ILE A 340 9.56 9.33 13.76
N LYS A 341 10.72 9.00 14.34
CA LYS A 341 10.89 7.76 15.12
C LYS A 341 9.93 7.68 16.31
N GLN A 342 9.79 8.78 17.03
CA GLN A 342 8.87 8.84 18.18
C GLN A 342 7.40 8.66 17.73
N VAL A 343 6.98 9.34 16.67
CA VAL A 343 5.62 9.22 16.11
C VAL A 343 5.38 7.80 15.62
N GLY A 344 6.31 7.21 14.85
CA GLY A 344 6.22 5.83 14.40
C GLY A 344 6.05 4.84 15.55
N LYS A 345 6.83 4.98 16.62
CA LYS A 345 6.69 4.15 17.83
C LYS A 345 5.35 4.31 18.50
N LEU A 346 4.82 5.54 18.61
CA LEU A 346 3.49 5.81 19.18
C LEU A 346 2.34 5.23 18.35
N MET A 347 2.55 5.07 17.04
CA MET A 347 1.61 4.42 16.12
C MET A 347 1.82 2.91 16.00
N GLY A 348 2.77 2.31 16.74
CA GLY A 348 2.99 0.87 16.81
C GLY A 348 3.97 0.31 15.76
N PHE A 349 4.70 1.16 15.01
CA PHE A 349 5.76 0.70 14.11
C PHE A 349 7.01 0.30 14.88
N SER A 350 7.71 -0.73 14.40
CA SER A 350 9.03 -1.08 14.93
C SER A 350 10.09 -0.03 14.52
N GLU A 351 11.16 0.08 15.31
CA GLU A 351 12.28 0.97 14.96
C GLU A 351 12.93 0.57 13.62
N VAL A 352 12.91 -0.71 13.29
CA VAL A 352 13.44 -1.25 12.04
C VAL A 352 12.59 -0.77 10.85
N ASP A 353 11.25 -0.89 10.94
CA ASP A 353 10.34 -0.46 9.87
C ASP A 353 10.48 1.04 9.59
N VAL A 354 10.55 1.85 10.65
CA VAL A 354 10.73 3.31 10.52
C VAL A 354 12.09 3.64 9.90
N ALA A 355 13.16 2.94 10.31
CA ALA A 355 14.48 3.14 9.74
C ALA A 355 14.54 2.73 8.26
N GLU A 356 13.90 1.61 7.90
CA GLU A 356 13.79 1.17 6.50
C GLU A 356 13.04 2.18 5.63
N LEU A 357 11.92 2.72 6.11
CA LEU A 357 11.20 3.78 5.42
C LEU A 357 12.08 5.01 5.19
N MET A 358 12.84 5.43 6.21
CA MET A 358 13.76 6.57 6.10
C MET A 358 14.88 6.33 5.08
N LEU A 359 15.31 5.09 4.88
CA LEU A 359 16.40 4.71 3.95
C LEU A 359 15.90 4.40 2.53
N SER A 360 14.59 4.28 2.32
CA SER A 360 14.01 3.85 1.04
C SER A 360 14.02 4.93 -0.04
N CYS A 361 14.52 6.12 0.25
CA CYS A 361 14.75 7.23 -0.70
C CYS A 361 16.21 7.63 -0.75
#